data_b17a5166937fbb0228f6c1682664f66d
#
_entry.id   b17a5166937fbb0228f6c1682664f66d
#
_cell.length_a   1.000
_cell.length_b   1.000
_cell.length_c   1.000
_cell.angle_alpha   90.00
_cell.angle_beta   90.00
_cell.angle_gamma   90.00
#
_symmetry.space_group_name_H-M   'P 1'
#
loop_
_entity.id
_entity.type
_entity.pdbx_description
1 polymer ?
#
loop_
_entity_poly.entity_id
_entity_poly.type
_entity_poly.pdbx_seq_one_letter_code
_entity_poly.pdbx_strand_id
1 'polypeptide(L)'
;MSITRRFSVGIESPRNTETAWGIYVPALDSTGYGCVSAADTQEGIEAAAREAILAMTTYMQAAGEDLRTLRDAGTAAYQANPDYRHCDRWLAIDAELPE
;
A
#
# COMPACT_ATOMS: atom_id res chain seq x y z
N MET A 1 11.66 -19.22 -3.71
CA MET A 1 12.07 -18.26 -2.66
C MET A 1 11.22 -17.00 -2.77
N SER A 2 10.56 -16.61 -1.71
CA SER A 2 9.76 -15.37 -1.75
C SER A 2 10.69 -14.16 -1.55
N ILE A 3 10.26 -13.02 -2.09
CA ILE A 3 10.96 -11.75 -1.95
C ILE A 3 10.13 -10.88 -1.02
N THR A 4 10.75 -10.35 0.02
CA THR A 4 10.09 -9.42 0.93
C THR A 4 10.53 -8.00 0.60
N ARG A 5 9.57 -7.10 0.46
CA ARG A 5 9.80 -5.68 0.21
C ARG A 5 9.08 -4.85 1.24
N ARG A 6 9.68 -3.72 1.58
CA ARG A 6 9.06 -2.75 2.47
C ARG A 6 8.34 -1.69 1.66
N PHE A 7 7.07 -1.44 2.04
CA PHE A 7 6.24 -0.44 1.40
C PHE A 7 5.80 0.61 2.41
N SER A 8 5.82 1.86 1.97
CA SER A 8 5.16 2.93 2.70
C SER A 8 3.66 2.81 2.48
N VAL A 9 2.89 2.87 3.56
CA VAL A 9 1.44 2.74 3.52
C VAL A 9 0.82 3.94 4.21
N GLY A 10 0.01 4.70 3.45
CA GLY A 10 -0.72 5.85 3.97
C GLY A 10 -2.08 5.42 4.47
N ILE A 11 -2.47 5.95 5.62
CA ILE A 11 -3.72 5.60 6.28
C ILE A 11 -4.59 6.85 6.39
N GLU A 12 -5.82 6.74 5.91
CA GLU A 12 -6.85 7.74 6.13
C GLU A 12 -7.75 7.25 7.25
N SER A 13 -7.67 7.89 8.41
CA SER A 13 -8.48 7.50 9.57
C SER A 13 -9.96 7.80 9.31
N PRO A 14 -10.87 6.94 9.79
CA PRO A 14 -12.30 7.15 9.58
C PRO A 14 -12.79 8.39 10.33
N ARG A 15 -13.77 9.09 9.74
CA ARG A 15 -14.37 10.28 10.33
C ARG A 15 -15.48 9.95 11.32
N ASN A 16 -16.00 8.73 11.24
CA ASN A 16 -17.07 8.26 12.12
C ASN A 16 -16.99 6.73 12.22
N THR A 17 -17.87 6.13 13.00
CA THR A 17 -17.87 4.68 13.25
C THR A 17 -18.38 3.86 12.07
N GLU A 18 -18.95 4.48 11.06
CA GLU A 18 -19.48 3.78 9.89
C GLU A 18 -18.51 3.77 8.71
N THR A 19 -17.42 4.52 8.80
CA THR A 19 -16.43 4.64 7.74
C THR A 19 -15.24 3.72 8.02
N ALA A 20 -14.77 3.03 7.00
CA ALA A 20 -13.59 2.16 7.12
C ALA A 20 -12.29 2.99 7.13
N TRP A 21 -11.21 2.37 7.60
CA TRP A 21 -9.85 2.92 7.49
C TRP A 21 -9.39 2.79 6.04
N GLY A 22 -9.05 3.91 5.40
CA GLY A 22 -8.53 3.90 4.03
C GLY A 22 -7.05 3.54 4.02
N ILE A 23 -6.63 2.72 3.04
CA ILE A 23 -5.26 2.22 2.92
C ILE A 23 -4.77 2.52 1.51
N TYR A 24 -3.61 3.19 1.41
CA TYR A 24 -3.02 3.61 0.14
C TYR A 24 -1.56 3.17 0.08
N VAL A 25 -1.14 2.61 -1.06
CA VAL A 25 0.25 2.15 -1.26
C VAL A 25 0.87 2.92 -2.42
N PRO A 26 1.52 4.06 -2.16
CA PRO A 26 2.02 4.96 -3.21
C PRO A 26 3.00 4.32 -4.19
N ALA A 27 3.84 3.40 -3.73
CA ALA A 27 4.81 2.76 -4.63
C ALA A 27 4.13 2.02 -5.78
N LEU A 28 2.92 1.50 -5.58
CA LEU A 28 2.15 0.83 -6.61
C LEU A 28 1.33 1.82 -7.45
N ASP A 29 0.93 2.95 -6.85
CA ASP A 29 0.23 4.01 -7.59
C ASP A 29 1.11 4.56 -8.72
N SER A 30 2.40 4.71 -8.47
CA SER A 30 3.33 5.29 -9.45
C SER A 30 3.52 4.40 -10.68
N THR A 31 3.12 3.13 -10.61
CA THR A 31 3.21 2.21 -11.75
C THR A 31 2.00 2.32 -12.71
N GLY A 32 0.99 3.07 -12.32
CA GLY A 32 -0.26 3.16 -13.07
C GLY A 32 -1.30 2.11 -12.70
N TYR A 33 -0.92 1.12 -11.89
CA TYR A 33 -1.87 0.08 -11.44
C TYR A 33 -2.70 0.53 -10.25
N GLY A 34 -2.06 1.23 -9.31
CA GLY A 34 -2.73 1.65 -8.09
C GLY A 34 -2.84 0.55 -7.05
N CYS A 35 -2.99 0.94 -5.79
CA CYS A 35 -3.27 -0.03 -4.73
C CYS A 35 -3.97 0.71 -3.58
N VAL A 36 -5.26 0.48 -3.47
CA VAL A 36 -6.11 1.08 -2.44
C VAL A 36 -6.91 -0.03 -1.80
N SER A 37 -7.00 -0.02 -0.49
CA SER A 37 -7.76 -1.00 0.26
C SER A 37 -8.46 -0.34 1.44
N ALA A 38 -9.11 -1.14 2.26
CA ALA A 38 -9.80 -0.66 3.44
C ALA A 38 -9.81 -1.73 4.53
N ALA A 39 -9.89 -1.29 5.77
CA ALA A 39 -10.04 -2.18 6.91
C ALA A 39 -11.13 -1.63 7.82
N ASP A 40 -11.90 -2.52 8.44
CA ASP A 40 -12.97 -2.13 9.37
C ASP A 40 -12.43 -1.70 10.72
N THR A 41 -11.25 -2.21 11.10
CA THR A 41 -10.62 -1.93 12.38
C THR A 41 -9.16 -1.53 12.20
N GLN A 42 -8.63 -0.80 13.17
CA GLN A 42 -7.23 -0.41 13.16
C GLN A 42 -6.31 -1.64 13.18
N GLU A 43 -6.68 -2.66 13.92
CA GLU A 43 -5.90 -3.90 14.02
C GLU A 43 -5.84 -4.67 12.71
N GLY A 44 -6.80 -4.47 11.82
CA GLY A 44 -6.87 -5.14 10.53
C GLY A 44 -6.06 -4.46 9.42
N ILE A 45 -5.49 -3.27 9.66
CA ILE A 45 -4.83 -2.48 8.63
C ILE A 45 -3.65 -3.21 8.00
N GLU A 46 -2.74 -3.77 8.82
CA GLU A 46 -1.55 -4.43 8.27
C GLU A 46 -1.91 -5.64 7.40
N ALA A 47 -2.83 -6.48 7.87
CA ALA A 47 -3.25 -7.65 7.11
C ALA A 47 -3.91 -7.24 5.79
N ALA A 48 -4.78 -6.22 5.82
CA ALA A 48 -5.45 -5.72 4.63
C ALA A 48 -4.44 -5.12 3.64
N ALA A 49 -3.44 -4.40 4.14
CA ALA A 49 -2.40 -3.82 3.30
C ALA A 49 -1.57 -4.91 2.61
N ARG A 50 -1.14 -5.92 3.36
CA ARG A 50 -0.38 -7.04 2.80
C ARG A 50 -1.17 -7.80 1.76
N GLU A 51 -2.44 -8.05 2.02
CA GLU A 51 -3.33 -8.74 1.08
C GLU A 51 -3.49 -7.93 -0.21
N ALA A 52 -3.70 -6.62 -0.10
CA ALA A 52 -3.85 -5.74 -1.26
C ALA A 52 -2.56 -5.68 -2.08
N ILE A 53 -1.41 -5.57 -1.43
CA ILE A 53 -0.11 -5.56 -2.10
C ILE A 53 0.11 -6.87 -2.85
N LEU A 54 -0.14 -8.00 -2.20
CA LEU A 54 0.04 -9.31 -2.83
C LEU A 54 -0.90 -9.48 -4.03
N ALA A 55 -2.15 -9.09 -3.90
CA ALA A 55 -3.13 -9.19 -4.99
C ALA A 55 -2.71 -8.34 -6.19
N MET A 56 -2.29 -7.10 -5.95
CA MET A 56 -1.89 -6.19 -7.03
C MET A 56 -0.59 -6.64 -7.68
N THR A 57 0.41 -7.04 -6.89
CA THR A 57 1.69 -7.48 -7.44
C THR A 57 1.55 -8.81 -8.19
N THR A 58 0.64 -9.68 -7.76
CA THR A 58 0.33 -10.90 -8.49
C THR A 58 -0.28 -10.57 -9.86
N TYR A 59 -1.20 -9.62 -9.90
CA TYR A 59 -1.79 -9.14 -11.15
C TYR A 59 -0.74 -8.54 -12.08
N MET A 60 0.14 -7.69 -11.53
CA MET A 60 1.22 -7.06 -12.30
C MET A 60 2.17 -8.09 -12.89
N GLN A 61 2.55 -9.09 -12.09
CA GLN A 61 3.44 -10.16 -12.56
C GLN A 61 2.80 -10.94 -13.70
N ALA A 62 1.51 -11.26 -13.59
CA ALA A 62 0.78 -11.95 -14.65
C ALA A 62 0.69 -11.10 -15.92
N ALA A 63 0.71 -9.79 -15.80
CA ALA A 63 0.72 -8.85 -16.93
C ALA A 63 2.11 -8.64 -17.54
N GLY A 64 3.13 -9.31 -17.01
CA GLY A 64 4.50 -9.22 -17.53
C GLY A 64 5.35 -8.13 -16.89
N GLU A 65 4.89 -7.50 -15.82
CA GLU A 65 5.64 -6.46 -15.14
C GLU A 65 6.79 -7.07 -14.32
N ASP A 66 7.91 -6.36 -14.27
CA ASP A 66 9.06 -6.77 -13.46
C ASP A 66 8.97 -6.13 -12.08
N LEU A 67 8.59 -6.92 -11.09
CA LEU A 67 8.40 -6.44 -9.72
C LEU A 67 9.69 -5.94 -9.07
N ARG A 68 10.85 -6.32 -9.61
CA ARG A 68 12.15 -5.85 -9.11
C ARG A 68 12.36 -4.35 -9.37
N THR A 69 11.61 -3.78 -10.29
CA THR A 69 11.71 -2.35 -10.61
C THR A 69 10.90 -1.46 -9.68
N LEU A 70 10.08 -2.04 -8.80
CA LEU A 70 9.30 -1.26 -7.85
C LEU A 70 10.21 -0.48 -6.92
N ARG A 71 9.85 0.77 -6.69
CA ARG A 71 10.61 1.67 -5.82
C ARG A 71 9.66 2.37 -4.85
N ASP A 72 10.02 2.32 -3.59
CA ASP A 72 9.32 3.04 -2.53
C ASP A 72 10.19 4.23 -2.13
N ALA A 73 9.62 5.43 -2.22
CA ALA A 73 10.37 6.66 -1.95
C ALA A 73 10.53 6.95 -0.45
N GLY A 74 9.85 6.18 0.40
CA GLY A 74 9.87 6.38 1.84
C GLY A 74 8.69 7.22 2.33
N THR A 75 8.31 7.00 3.59
CA THR A 75 7.13 7.66 4.16
C THR A 75 7.25 9.18 4.15
N ALA A 76 8.46 9.71 4.41
CA ALA A 76 8.66 11.16 4.44
C ALA A 76 8.36 11.83 3.09
N ALA A 77 8.77 11.18 1.98
CA ALA A 77 8.51 11.71 0.65
C ALA A 77 7.02 11.73 0.32
N TYR A 78 6.33 10.65 0.64
CA TYR A 78 4.88 10.56 0.37
C TYR A 78 4.09 11.48 1.29
N GLN A 79 4.51 11.62 2.54
CA GLN A 79 3.87 12.53 3.49
C GLN A 79 3.92 13.97 3.01
N ALA A 80 4.99 14.36 2.31
CA ALA A 80 5.16 15.69 1.75
C ALA A 80 4.39 15.87 0.43
N ASN A 81 3.89 14.78 -0.17
CA ASN A 81 3.19 14.84 -1.46
C ASN A 81 1.73 15.26 -1.25
N PRO A 82 1.28 16.38 -1.89
CA PRO A 82 -0.10 16.84 -1.73
C PRO A 82 -1.15 15.82 -2.16
N ASP A 83 -0.81 14.86 -3.04
CA ASP A 83 -1.74 13.82 -3.48
C ASP A 83 -2.15 12.90 -2.34
N TYR A 84 -1.36 12.83 -1.26
CA TYR A 84 -1.62 11.99 -0.10
C TYR A 84 -1.93 12.79 1.16
N ARG A 85 -2.32 14.04 1.02
CA ARG A 85 -2.65 14.90 2.17
C ARG A 85 -3.82 14.40 3.01
N HIS A 86 -4.65 13.53 2.43
CA HIS A 86 -5.78 12.92 3.13
C HIS A 86 -5.32 11.80 4.08
N CYS A 87 -4.08 11.34 3.96
CA CYS A 87 -3.53 10.32 4.85
C CYS A 87 -2.97 11.01 6.09
N ASP A 88 -3.50 10.68 7.25
CA ASP A 88 -3.10 11.28 8.52
C ASP A 88 -2.10 10.40 9.29
N ARG A 89 -1.85 9.18 8.83
CA ARG A 89 -0.88 8.26 9.43
C ARG A 89 -0.10 7.55 8.34
N TRP A 90 1.16 7.23 8.64
CA TRP A 90 2.03 6.50 7.72
C TRP A 90 2.71 5.34 8.42
N LEU A 91 2.72 4.19 7.77
CA LEU A 91 3.36 2.97 8.26
C LEU A 91 4.33 2.46 7.22
N ALA A 92 5.36 1.74 7.68
CA ALA A 92 6.22 0.96 6.80
C ALA A 92 5.89 -0.51 7.04
N ILE A 93 5.45 -1.21 6.01
CA ILE A 93 4.98 -2.58 6.12
C ILE A 93 5.80 -3.48 5.20
N ASP A 94 6.32 -4.58 5.73
CA ASP A 94 7.00 -5.60 4.94
C ASP A 94 5.95 -6.53 4.34
N ALA A 95 6.03 -6.73 3.03
CA ALA A 95 5.10 -7.61 2.32
C ALA A 95 5.87 -8.55 1.42
N GLU A 96 5.40 -9.79 1.34
CA GLU A 96 5.96 -10.77 0.43
C GLU A 96 5.38 -10.57 -0.96
N LEU A 97 6.24 -10.64 -1.96
CA LEU A 97 5.85 -10.54 -3.36
C LEU A 97 5.77 -11.94 -3.97
N PRO A 98 4.96 -12.12 -5.03
CA PRO A 98 4.92 -13.41 -5.72
C PRO A 98 6.25 -13.70 -6.40
N GLU A 99 6.55 -14.98 -6.52
CA GLU A 99 7.79 -15.47 -7.14
C GLU A 99 7.71 -15.50 -8.67
#